data_c38502aaf4b24abd4ee56d1dda498f75
#
_entry.id   c38502aaf4b24abd4ee56d1dda498f75
#
_cell.length_a   1.000
_cell.length_b   1.000
_cell.length_c   1.000
_cell.angle_alpha   90.00
_cell.angle_beta   90.00
_cell.angle_gamma   90.00
#
_symmetry.space_group_name_H-M   'P 1'
#
loop_
_entity.id
_entity.type
_entity.pdbx_description
1 polymer ?
#
loop_
_entity_poly.entity_id
_entity_poly.type
_entity_poly.pdbx_seq_one_letter_code
_entity_poly.pdbx_strand_id
1 'polypeptide(L)'
;MSKFSKKFISASPFKQQDPTGQNQRNILSDIEYKSDEFLGFPEEKARQRTDEYLGIKPDKDGLMEDQNSFEHGDTARHYMGGDQLSRSIREKLGSLGKTSLGRIIGVIGSNVGGLVHEAQNIKEGRPILESVEDATNNFVGSLGSLFSTNTSTRILDRLKKYLPDGKVKD
;
A
#
# COMPACT_ATOMS: atom_id res chain seq x y z
N MET A 1 -26.04 -6.31 4.65
CA MET A 1 -24.61 -6.51 4.27
C MET A 1 -24.58 -6.63 2.74
N SER A 2 -23.95 -5.68 2.07
CA SER A 2 -23.94 -5.62 0.61
C SER A 2 -23.10 -6.78 0.05
N LYS A 3 -23.53 -7.31 -1.10
CA LYS A 3 -22.79 -8.36 -1.85
C LYS A 3 -21.32 -7.95 -2.17
N PHE A 4 -21.03 -6.67 -2.09
CA PHE A 4 -19.71 -6.05 -2.25
C PHE A 4 -18.69 -6.53 -1.20
N SER A 5 -19.09 -6.55 0.10
CA SER A 5 -18.17 -6.97 1.18
C SER A 5 -17.63 -8.39 1.02
N LYS A 6 -18.45 -9.32 0.47
CA LYS A 6 -18.04 -10.72 0.36
C LYS A 6 -17.05 -11.01 -0.77
N LYS A 7 -17.09 -10.25 -1.87
CA LYS A 7 -16.17 -10.45 -3.00
C LYS A 7 -14.78 -9.87 -2.75
N PHE A 8 -14.69 -8.73 -2.06
CA PHE A 8 -13.41 -8.10 -1.73
C PHE A 8 -12.56 -8.92 -0.76
N ILE A 9 -13.21 -9.63 0.18
CA ILE A 9 -12.51 -10.50 1.14
C ILE A 9 -11.92 -11.75 0.44
N SER A 10 -12.47 -12.18 -0.71
CA SER A 10 -11.98 -13.34 -1.45
C SER A 10 -10.86 -13.04 -2.45
N ALA A 11 -10.61 -11.76 -2.76
CA ALA A 11 -9.58 -11.32 -3.70
C ALA A 11 -8.28 -10.85 -3.01
N SER A 12 -8.18 -10.96 -1.68
CA SER A 12 -6.91 -10.75 -0.99
C SER A 12 -5.94 -11.86 -1.40
N PRO A 13 -4.74 -11.54 -1.92
CA PRO A 13 -3.74 -12.56 -2.25
C PRO A 13 -3.34 -13.42 -1.05
N PHE A 14 -3.72 -13.04 0.17
CA PHE A 14 -3.50 -13.78 1.41
C PHE A 14 -4.50 -14.92 1.68
N LYS A 15 -5.46 -15.18 0.77
CA LYS A 15 -6.35 -16.36 0.84
C LYS A 15 -6.05 -17.39 -0.24
N GLN A 16 -4.79 -17.74 -0.46
CA GLN A 16 -4.50 -19.07 -0.98
C GLN A 16 -4.77 -20.07 0.16
N GLN A 17 -5.92 -20.73 0.07
CA GLN A 17 -6.18 -21.90 0.93
C GLN A 17 -5.11 -22.93 0.60
N ASP A 18 -4.25 -23.22 1.56
CA ASP A 18 -3.38 -24.38 1.51
C ASP A 18 -4.26 -25.61 1.30
N PRO A 19 -4.10 -26.39 0.19
CA PRO A 19 -4.89 -27.56 -0.08
C PRO A 19 -4.75 -28.66 0.98
N THR A 20 -3.81 -28.52 1.93
CA THR A 20 -3.61 -29.47 3.04
C THR A 20 -4.42 -29.11 4.30
N GLY A 21 -5.14 -27.98 4.29
CA GLY A 21 -6.00 -27.56 5.43
C GLY A 21 -5.25 -27.21 6.71
N GLN A 22 -3.92 -27.27 6.73
CA GLN A 22 -3.10 -26.83 7.85
C GLN A 22 -2.79 -25.35 7.71
N ASN A 23 -3.62 -24.52 8.34
CA ASN A 23 -3.41 -23.09 8.52
C ASN A 23 -2.14 -22.85 9.36
N GLN A 24 -0.97 -23.09 8.82
CA GLN A 24 0.27 -22.51 9.35
C GLN A 24 0.26 -21.01 9.02
N ARG A 25 -0.50 -20.25 9.79
CA ARG A 25 -0.35 -18.81 9.81
C ARG A 25 1.10 -18.52 10.17
N ASN A 26 1.84 -18.01 9.21
CA ASN A 26 3.20 -17.56 9.47
C ASN A 26 3.11 -16.42 10.51
N ILE A 27 3.97 -16.43 11.51
CA ILE A 27 4.04 -15.39 12.55
C ILE A 27 4.07 -13.99 11.93
N LEU A 28 4.74 -13.83 10.78
CA LEU A 28 4.79 -12.57 10.05
C LEU A 28 3.42 -12.15 9.51
N SER A 29 2.62 -13.07 8.97
CA SER A 29 1.27 -12.75 8.49
C SER A 29 0.29 -12.41 9.62
N ASP A 30 0.47 -12.99 10.80
CA ASP A 30 -0.33 -12.62 11.98
C ASP A 30 0.06 -11.23 12.51
N ILE A 31 1.35 -10.89 12.47
CA ILE A 31 1.83 -9.55 12.84
C ILE A 31 1.29 -8.51 11.85
N GLU A 32 1.36 -8.80 10.56
CA GLU A 32 0.87 -7.92 9.49
C GLU A 32 -0.63 -7.67 9.64
N TYR A 33 -1.45 -8.72 9.77
CA TYR A 33 -2.90 -8.60 9.97
C TYR A 33 -3.26 -7.76 11.22
N LYS A 34 -2.60 -8.03 12.35
CA LYS A 34 -2.84 -7.26 13.59
C LYS A 34 -2.39 -5.81 13.46
N SER A 35 -1.31 -5.57 12.71
CA SER A 35 -0.84 -4.22 12.42
C SER A 35 -1.85 -3.46 11.58
N ASP A 36 -2.40 -4.10 10.54
CA ASP A 36 -3.40 -3.50 9.66
C ASP A 36 -4.70 -3.19 10.39
N GLU A 37 -5.19 -4.13 11.20
CA GLU A 37 -6.36 -3.91 12.05
C GLU A 37 -6.12 -2.73 13.01
N PHE A 38 -4.97 -2.72 13.70
CA PHE A 38 -4.60 -1.64 14.60
C PHE A 38 -4.52 -0.29 13.87
N LEU A 39 -3.94 -0.24 12.68
CA LEU A 39 -3.75 0.98 11.89
C LEU A 39 -5.02 1.40 11.12
N GLY A 40 -6.07 0.59 11.14
CA GLY A 40 -7.33 0.86 10.47
C GLY A 40 -7.26 0.66 8.96
N PHE A 41 -6.64 -0.43 8.54
CA PHE A 41 -6.53 -0.89 7.15
C PHE A 41 -5.97 0.18 6.19
N PRO A 42 -4.71 0.60 6.40
CA PRO A 42 -4.10 1.64 5.58
C PRO A 42 -3.98 1.22 4.10
N GLU A 43 -3.81 -0.06 3.82
CA GLU A 43 -3.71 -0.59 2.46
C GLU A 43 -5.03 -0.41 1.69
N GLU A 44 -6.17 -0.72 2.29
CA GLU A 44 -7.48 -0.52 1.66
C GLU A 44 -7.74 0.95 1.34
N LYS A 45 -7.38 1.85 2.26
CA LYS A 45 -7.48 3.30 2.05
C LYS A 45 -6.54 3.79 0.95
N ALA A 46 -5.31 3.25 0.91
CA ALA A 46 -4.34 3.58 -0.13
C ALA A 46 -4.85 3.13 -1.50
N ARG A 47 -5.38 1.91 -1.60
CA ARG A 47 -5.98 1.37 -2.83
C ARG A 47 -7.11 2.26 -3.33
N GLN A 48 -8.05 2.62 -2.47
CA GLN A 48 -9.15 3.52 -2.83
C GLN A 48 -8.64 4.87 -3.37
N ARG A 49 -7.65 5.46 -2.71
CA ARG A 49 -7.02 6.71 -3.17
C ARG A 49 -6.31 6.55 -4.51
N THR A 50 -5.71 5.39 -4.75
CA THR A 50 -5.07 5.08 -6.04
C THR A 50 -6.12 4.95 -7.14
N ASP A 51 -7.23 4.26 -6.88
CA ASP A 51 -8.35 4.15 -7.81
C ASP A 51 -8.92 5.52 -8.17
N GLU A 52 -9.13 6.37 -7.16
CA GLU A 52 -9.58 7.76 -7.36
C GLU A 52 -8.58 8.57 -8.19
N TYR A 53 -7.28 8.41 -7.93
CA TYR A 53 -6.20 9.10 -8.64
C TYR A 53 -6.10 8.68 -10.10
N LEU A 54 -6.20 7.39 -10.39
CA LEU A 54 -6.17 6.82 -11.74
C LEU A 54 -7.51 6.97 -12.48
N GLY A 55 -8.56 7.41 -11.80
CA GLY A 55 -9.89 7.54 -12.37
C GLY A 55 -10.58 6.20 -12.60
N ILE A 56 -10.15 5.15 -11.90
CA ILE A 56 -10.72 3.81 -11.98
C ILE A 56 -12.13 3.83 -11.40
N LYS A 57 -13.06 3.26 -12.14
CA LYS A 57 -14.46 3.10 -11.73
C LYS A 57 -14.88 1.65 -11.89
N PRO A 58 -15.79 1.17 -11.05
CA PRO A 58 -16.35 -0.16 -11.24
C PRO A 58 -17.05 -0.25 -12.59
N ASP A 59 -16.86 -1.36 -13.29
CA ASP A 59 -17.56 -1.68 -14.52
C ASP A 59 -19.06 -1.97 -14.26
N LYS A 60 -19.78 -2.37 -15.31
CA LYS A 60 -21.22 -2.70 -15.23
C LYS A 60 -21.51 -3.88 -14.28
N ASP A 61 -20.54 -4.75 -14.08
CA ASP A 61 -20.62 -5.91 -13.20
C ASP A 61 -20.09 -5.61 -11.79
N GLY A 62 -19.66 -4.37 -11.55
CA GLY A 62 -19.11 -3.89 -10.27
C GLY A 62 -17.69 -4.37 -10.03
N LEU A 63 -16.95 -4.73 -11.07
CA LEU A 63 -15.54 -5.11 -11.00
C LEU A 63 -14.67 -3.87 -11.19
N MET A 64 -13.59 -3.78 -10.40
CA MET A 64 -12.58 -2.73 -10.55
C MET A 64 -11.48 -3.22 -11.49
N GLU A 65 -11.05 -2.35 -12.39
CA GLU A 65 -9.91 -2.61 -13.25
C GLU A 65 -8.62 -2.68 -12.41
N ASP A 66 -7.67 -3.52 -12.85
CA ASP A 66 -6.38 -3.63 -12.15
C ASP A 66 -5.59 -2.32 -12.30
N GLN A 67 -5.15 -1.78 -11.17
CA GLN A 67 -4.33 -0.55 -11.12
C GLN A 67 -3.07 -0.67 -11.99
N ASN A 68 -2.49 -1.86 -12.08
CA ASN A 68 -1.26 -2.11 -12.86
C ASN A 68 -1.50 -2.02 -14.39
N SER A 69 -2.75 -2.02 -14.86
CA SER A 69 -3.07 -1.78 -16.29
C SER A 69 -2.86 -0.32 -16.69
N PHE A 70 -2.78 0.59 -15.74
CA PHE A 70 -2.63 2.02 -16.00
C PHE A 70 -1.17 2.44 -16.07
N GLU A 71 -0.88 3.41 -16.90
CA GLU A 71 0.43 4.05 -16.92
C GLU A 71 0.75 4.63 -15.53
N HIS A 72 1.90 4.26 -14.98
CA HIS A 72 2.30 4.59 -13.60
C HIS A 72 1.36 4.08 -12.50
N GLY A 73 0.54 3.06 -12.79
CA GLY A 73 -0.41 2.51 -11.82
C GLY A 73 0.29 1.86 -10.63
N ASP A 74 1.35 1.10 -10.88
CA ASP A 74 2.16 0.48 -9.84
C ASP A 74 2.90 1.53 -8.99
N THR A 75 3.52 2.51 -9.64
CA THR A 75 4.14 3.67 -8.96
C THR A 75 3.13 4.38 -8.04
N ALA A 76 1.93 4.66 -8.55
CA ALA A 76 0.89 5.34 -7.78
C ALA A 76 0.44 4.52 -6.58
N ARG A 77 0.26 3.21 -6.75
CA ARG A 77 -0.15 2.27 -5.71
C ARG A 77 0.84 2.27 -4.54
N HIS A 78 2.12 2.08 -4.82
CA HIS A 78 3.16 2.06 -3.80
C HIS A 78 3.37 3.43 -3.15
N TYR A 79 3.34 4.51 -3.93
CA TYR A 79 3.38 5.87 -3.39
C TYR A 79 2.23 6.13 -2.42
N MET A 80 0.98 5.82 -2.81
CA MET A 80 -0.19 6.00 -1.96
C MET A 80 -0.16 5.08 -0.74
N GLY A 81 0.41 3.88 -0.87
CA GLY A 81 0.66 2.95 0.22
C GLY A 81 1.54 3.56 1.30
N GLY A 82 2.70 4.06 0.93
CA GLY A 82 3.64 4.72 1.85
C GLY A 82 3.04 5.97 2.50
N ASP A 83 2.37 6.83 1.72
CA ASP A 83 1.69 8.02 2.21
C ASP A 83 0.61 7.67 3.24
N GLN A 84 -0.26 6.72 2.92
CA GLN A 84 -1.38 6.34 3.78
C GLN A 84 -0.93 5.63 5.05
N LEU A 85 0.03 4.72 4.96
CA LEU A 85 0.56 4.02 6.13
C LEU A 85 1.20 5.00 7.11
N SER A 86 1.99 5.96 6.63
CA SER A 86 2.57 7.01 7.45
C SER A 86 1.50 7.86 8.16
N ARG A 87 0.41 8.21 7.47
CA ARG A 87 -0.73 8.94 8.06
C ARG A 87 -1.43 8.11 9.12
N SER A 88 -1.72 6.84 8.85
CA SER A 88 -2.37 5.94 9.80
C SER A 88 -1.57 5.78 11.09
N ILE A 89 -0.25 5.62 11.00
CA ILE A 89 0.64 5.59 12.16
C ILE A 89 0.51 6.89 12.96
N ARG A 90 0.54 8.04 12.31
CA ARG A 90 0.40 9.36 12.96
C ARG A 90 -0.96 9.54 13.63
N GLU A 91 -2.02 9.06 13.01
CA GLU A 91 -3.37 9.09 13.59
C GLU A 91 -3.41 8.30 14.91
N LYS A 92 -2.75 7.13 14.95
CA LYS A 92 -2.66 6.31 16.18
C LYS A 92 -1.82 6.95 17.28
N LEU A 93 -0.87 7.81 16.93
CA LEU A 93 -0.09 8.59 17.90
C LEU A 93 -0.89 9.78 18.49
N GLY A 94 -2.09 10.05 18.03
CA GLY A 94 -2.98 11.09 18.54
C GLY A 94 -2.34 12.50 18.51
N SER A 95 -2.24 13.15 19.66
CA SER A 95 -1.64 14.50 19.76
C SER A 95 -0.17 14.51 19.36
N LEU A 96 0.59 13.48 19.70
CA LEU A 96 2.00 13.35 19.31
C LEU A 96 2.14 13.30 17.77
N GLY A 97 1.24 12.62 17.07
CA GLY A 97 1.26 12.51 15.61
C GLY A 97 1.14 13.85 14.87
N LYS A 98 0.64 14.90 15.54
CA LYS A 98 0.55 16.25 14.99
C LYS A 98 1.87 17.03 15.09
N THR A 99 2.79 16.59 15.94
CA THR A 99 4.10 17.20 16.13
C THR A 99 5.08 16.81 15.03
N SER A 100 6.20 17.55 14.94
CA SER A 100 7.30 17.20 14.03
C SER A 100 7.86 15.81 14.34
N LEU A 101 7.99 15.44 15.61
CA LEU A 101 8.44 14.11 16.02
C LEU A 101 7.47 13.02 15.56
N GLY A 102 6.17 13.21 15.77
CA GLY A 102 5.16 12.25 15.32
C GLY A 102 5.13 12.08 13.80
N ARG A 103 5.39 13.16 13.05
CA ARG A 103 5.55 13.10 11.59
C ARG A 103 6.76 12.24 11.19
N ILE A 104 7.90 12.41 11.85
CA ILE A 104 9.10 11.60 11.62
C ILE A 104 8.83 10.13 11.96
N ILE A 105 8.18 9.86 13.10
CA ILE A 105 7.82 8.50 13.50
C ILE A 105 6.90 7.85 12.45
N GLY A 106 5.93 8.58 11.91
CA GLY A 106 5.06 8.09 10.84
C GLY A 106 5.85 7.68 9.60
N VAL A 107 6.77 8.52 9.15
CA VAL A 107 7.63 8.22 7.99
C VAL A 107 8.52 7.01 8.26
N ILE A 108 9.21 6.96 9.39
CA ILE A 108 10.09 5.83 9.73
C ILE A 108 9.28 4.53 9.84
N GLY A 109 8.17 4.56 10.57
CA GLY A 109 7.31 3.37 10.76
C GLY A 109 6.75 2.84 9.44
N SER A 110 6.32 3.73 8.54
CA SER A 110 5.88 3.35 7.21
C SER A 110 6.98 2.67 6.40
N ASN A 111 8.20 3.18 6.46
CA ASN A 111 9.33 2.59 5.74
C ASN A 111 9.74 1.24 6.32
N VAL A 112 9.73 1.07 7.63
CA VAL A 112 9.99 -0.23 8.26
C VAL A 112 8.92 -1.24 7.85
N GLY A 113 7.63 -0.87 7.88
CA GLY A 113 6.54 -1.72 7.41
C GLY A 113 6.68 -2.11 5.94
N GLY A 114 6.96 -1.15 5.08
CA GLY A 114 7.20 -1.40 3.65
C GLY A 114 8.38 -2.35 3.42
N LEU A 115 9.50 -2.16 4.11
CA LEU A 115 10.68 -3.04 3.98
C LEU A 115 10.38 -4.48 4.47
N VAL A 116 9.60 -4.64 5.54
CA VAL A 116 9.18 -5.97 6.02
C VAL A 116 8.33 -6.67 4.96
N HIS A 117 7.38 -5.95 4.37
CA HIS A 117 6.54 -6.46 3.28
C HIS A 117 7.38 -6.88 2.06
N GLU A 118 8.32 -6.04 1.61
CA GLU A 118 9.18 -6.36 0.47
C GLU A 118 10.13 -7.52 0.76
N ALA A 119 10.65 -7.63 1.98
CA ALA A 119 11.47 -8.78 2.38
C ALA A 119 10.67 -10.10 2.32
N GLN A 120 9.39 -10.05 2.65
CA GLN A 120 8.49 -11.20 2.52
C GLN A 120 8.24 -11.54 1.04
N ASN A 121 7.98 -10.55 0.19
CA ASN A 121 7.82 -10.73 -1.24
C ASN A 121 9.04 -11.39 -1.89
N ILE A 122 10.26 -10.96 -1.52
CA ILE A 122 11.52 -11.57 -1.99
C ILE A 122 11.60 -13.03 -1.53
N LYS A 123 11.27 -13.32 -0.28
CA LYS A 123 11.25 -14.69 0.25
C LYS A 123 10.25 -15.59 -0.49
N GLU A 124 9.16 -15.03 -0.98
CA GLU A 124 8.14 -15.71 -1.79
C GLU A 124 8.52 -15.81 -3.28
N GLY A 125 9.69 -15.30 -3.66
CA GLY A 125 10.26 -15.46 -5.01
C GLY A 125 10.10 -14.25 -5.92
N ARG A 126 9.65 -13.08 -5.41
CA ARG A 126 9.59 -11.86 -6.20
C ARG A 126 11.02 -11.36 -6.53
N PRO A 127 11.27 -10.83 -7.73
CA PRO A 127 12.56 -10.26 -8.10
C PRO A 127 13.00 -9.14 -7.14
N ILE A 128 14.25 -9.16 -6.72
CA ILE A 128 14.82 -8.16 -5.79
C ILE A 128 14.69 -6.74 -6.36
N LEU A 129 14.89 -6.58 -7.67
CA LEU A 129 14.81 -5.26 -8.30
C LEU A 129 13.42 -4.65 -8.18
N GLU A 130 12.36 -5.42 -8.44
CA GLU A 130 10.97 -4.98 -8.27
C GLU A 130 10.70 -4.56 -6.82
N SER A 131 11.13 -5.36 -5.86
CA SER A 131 10.96 -5.03 -4.44
C SER A 131 11.71 -3.76 -4.03
N VAL A 132 12.88 -3.49 -4.63
CA VAL A 132 13.62 -2.22 -4.39
C VAL A 132 12.87 -1.04 -5.01
N GLU A 133 12.28 -1.21 -6.19
CA GLU A 133 11.46 -0.19 -6.85
C GLU A 133 10.22 0.14 -6.02
N ASP A 134 9.51 -0.88 -5.55
CA ASP A 134 8.34 -0.74 -4.67
C ASP A 134 8.71 -0.05 -3.35
N ALA A 135 9.80 -0.47 -2.71
CA ALA A 135 10.30 0.17 -1.50
C ALA A 135 10.66 1.64 -1.72
N THR A 136 11.22 1.98 -2.88
CA THR A 136 11.55 3.36 -3.25
C THR A 136 10.27 4.20 -3.38
N ASN A 137 9.27 3.69 -4.08
CA ASN A 137 7.98 4.37 -4.25
C ASN A 137 7.25 4.55 -2.92
N ASN A 138 7.26 3.52 -2.06
CA ASN A 138 6.73 3.59 -0.69
C ASN A 138 7.46 4.66 0.15
N PHE A 139 8.79 4.73 0.06
CA PHE A 139 9.58 5.73 0.77
C PHE A 139 9.21 7.15 0.34
N VAL A 140 9.17 7.42 -0.97
CA VAL A 140 8.81 8.75 -1.49
C VAL A 140 7.36 9.10 -1.12
N GLY A 141 6.46 8.13 -1.14
CA GLY A 141 5.08 8.30 -0.68
C GLY A 141 4.99 8.66 0.79
N SER A 142 5.78 8.01 1.65
CA SER A 142 5.81 8.30 3.09
C SER A 142 6.26 9.73 3.37
N LEU A 143 7.21 10.27 2.58
CA LEU A 143 7.58 11.69 2.63
C LEU A 143 6.44 12.60 2.17
N GLY A 144 5.65 12.16 1.18
CA GLY A 144 4.43 12.86 0.74
C GLY A 144 3.45 13.10 1.88
N SER A 145 3.37 12.18 2.84
CA SER A 145 2.49 12.28 4.00
C SER A 145 2.77 13.48 4.91
N LEU A 146 3.96 14.08 4.81
CA LEU A 146 4.31 15.30 5.56
C LEU A 146 3.48 16.51 5.13
N PHE A 147 2.86 16.45 3.96
CA PHE A 147 2.01 17.48 3.38
C PHE A 147 0.53 17.11 3.46
N SER A 148 -0.34 18.01 3.02
CA SER A 148 -1.76 17.67 2.84
C SER A 148 -1.95 16.61 1.76
N THR A 149 -3.06 15.88 1.80
CA THR A 149 -3.37 14.83 0.81
C THR A 149 -3.30 15.37 -0.62
N ASN A 150 -3.91 16.53 -0.88
CA ASN A 150 -3.91 17.16 -2.21
C ASN A 150 -2.48 17.56 -2.65
N THR A 151 -1.65 18.01 -1.72
CA THR A 151 -0.25 18.34 -2.02
C THR A 151 0.56 17.10 -2.32
N SER A 152 0.36 16.03 -1.56
CA SER A 152 0.99 14.73 -1.79
C SER A 152 0.65 14.19 -3.19
N THR A 153 -0.61 14.24 -3.59
CA THR A 153 -1.03 13.84 -4.95
C THR A 153 -0.36 14.69 -6.04
N ARG A 154 -0.25 16.00 -5.86
CA ARG A 154 0.47 16.87 -6.81
C ARG A 154 1.98 16.59 -6.86
N ILE A 155 2.57 16.15 -5.75
CA ILE A 155 3.96 15.69 -5.72
C ILE A 155 4.10 14.42 -6.56
N LEU A 156 3.21 13.44 -6.39
CA LEU A 156 3.17 12.25 -7.23
C LEU A 156 3.07 12.61 -8.71
N ASP A 157 2.15 13.50 -9.12
CA ASP A 157 2.00 13.94 -10.50
C ASP A 157 3.28 14.49 -11.12
N ARG A 158 4.11 15.16 -10.32
CA ARG A 158 5.39 15.72 -10.76
C ARG A 158 6.51 14.70 -10.80
N LEU A 159 6.48 13.74 -9.89
CA LEU A 159 7.57 12.79 -9.70
C LEU A 159 7.38 11.48 -10.46
N LYS A 160 6.14 11.06 -10.77
CA LYS A 160 5.83 9.73 -11.34
C LYS A 160 6.70 9.37 -12.55
N LYS A 161 7.03 10.34 -13.40
CA LYS A 161 7.90 10.12 -14.57
C LYS A 161 9.36 9.81 -14.24
N TYR A 162 9.79 10.03 -13.00
CA TYR A 162 11.14 9.77 -12.52
C TYR A 162 11.22 8.59 -11.55
N LEU A 163 10.05 8.11 -11.08
CA LEU A 163 9.95 6.98 -10.18
C LEU A 163 9.88 5.67 -10.97
N PRO A 164 10.37 4.57 -10.39
CA PRO A 164 10.23 3.26 -11.01
C PRO A 164 8.77 2.88 -11.22
N ASP A 165 8.42 2.31 -12.37
CA ASP A 165 7.04 1.94 -12.73
C ASP A 165 6.81 0.42 -12.72
N GLY A 166 7.76 -0.38 -12.25
CA GLY A 166 7.62 -1.83 -12.10
C GLY A 166 7.40 -2.59 -13.44
N LYS A 167 7.26 -1.89 -14.56
CA LYS A 167 7.12 -2.53 -15.88
C LYS A 167 8.50 -2.93 -16.36
N VAL A 168 8.78 -4.23 -16.31
CA VAL A 168 9.87 -4.82 -17.10
C VAL A 168 9.56 -4.46 -18.55
N LYS A 169 10.37 -3.60 -19.14
CA LYS A 169 10.33 -3.36 -20.59
C LYS A 169 10.82 -4.65 -21.23
N ASP A 170 9.87 -5.40 -21.80
CA ASP A 170 10.17 -6.52 -22.69
C ASP A 170 11.00 -6.05 -23.89
#